data_a8ef351ec9c84b3bbfe37ddf2c4dac6d
#
_entry.id   a8ef351ec9c84b3bbfe37ddf2c4dac6d
#
_cell.length_a   1.000
_cell.length_b   1.000
_cell.length_c   1.000
_cell.angle_alpha   90.00
_cell.angle_beta   90.00
_cell.angle_gamma   90.00
#
_symmetry.space_group_name_H-M   'P 1'
#
loop_
_entity.id
_entity.type
_entity.pdbx_description
1 polymer ?
#
loop_
_entity_poly.entity_id
_entity_poly.type
_entity_poly.pdbx_seq_one_letter_code
_entity_poly.pdbx_strand_id
1 'polypeptide(L)'
;VLDAWRDQAQREALDFRALETVSESDPMTEFEGVVPALGQALTKREYTVLTPVQNAVLAPGLMERDLLVSAQTGSGKTVAFGIALAPTLLNDKGRFEHSGAPTALAVAPTRELALQVKRELEWLYELTGASLASCVGGMDMRTERRALERGANIVVGTPGRLRDHIERGSLDTSALKAVVLD
;
A
#
# COMPACT_ATOMS: atom_id res chain seq x y z
N VAL A 1 -13.69 22.87 -4.99
CA VAL A 1 -13.58 21.41 -4.77
C VAL A 1 -12.37 21.12 -3.87
N LEU A 2 -11.17 21.65 -4.17
CA LEU A 2 -9.95 21.46 -3.35
C LEU A 2 -10.07 22.09 -1.95
N ASP A 3 -10.75 23.23 -1.82
CA ASP A 3 -10.93 23.90 -0.53
C ASP A 3 -11.92 23.16 0.39
N ALA A 4 -12.96 22.54 -0.16
CA ALA A 4 -13.88 21.70 0.59
C ALA A 4 -13.19 20.43 1.13
N TRP A 5 -12.26 19.84 0.35
CA TRP A 5 -11.43 18.71 0.77
C TRP A 5 -10.45 19.08 1.88
N ARG A 6 -9.85 20.28 1.82
CA ARG A 6 -8.92 20.77 2.84
C ARG A 6 -9.64 21.05 4.17
N ASP A 7 -10.84 21.59 4.13
CA ASP A 7 -11.68 21.85 5.32
C ASP A 7 -12.17 20.57 5.98
N GLN A 8 -12.48 19.55 5.20
CA GLN A 8 -12.88 18.24 5.73
C GLN A 8 -11.69 17.49 6.34
N ALA A 9 -10.53 17.52 5.69
CA ALA A 9 -9.30 16.93 6.21
C ALA A 9 -8.81 17.58 7.52
N GLN A 10 -9.03 18.90 7.70
CA GLN A 10 -8.70 19.59 8.95
C GLN A 10 -9.67 19.27 10.11
N ARG A 11 -10.91 18.93 9.84
CA ARG A 11 -11.90 18.55 10.88
C ARG A 11 -11.74 17.10 11.33
N GLU A 12 -11.16 16.25 10.50
CA GLU A 12 -10.94 14.82 10.78
C GLU A 12 -9.47 14.50 11.11
N ALA A 13 -8.63 15.52 11.34
CA ALA A 13 -7.26 15.32 11.82
C ALA A 13 -7.31 14.66 13.19
N LEU A 14 -7.01 13.38 13.25
CA LEU A 14 -6.86 12.64 14.49
C LEU A 14 -5.81 13.30 15.38
N ASP A 15 -6.18 13.66 16.58
CA ASP A 15 -5.27 14.23 17.59
C ASP A 15 -4.33 13.12 18.08
N PHE A 16 -3.13 13.07 17.51
CA PHE A 16 -2.11 12.08 17.81
C PHE A 16 -1.59 12.12 19.25
N ARG A 17 -1.98 13.11 20.06
CA ARG A 17 -1.59 13.22 21.48
C ARG A 17 -2.32 12.25 22.42
N ALA A 18 -3.42 11.64 21.98
CA ALA A 18 -4.23 10.76 22.81
C ALA A 18 -3.82 9.28 22.79
N LEU A 19 -2.80 8.89 22.03
CA LEU A 19 -2.43 7.48 21.82
C LEU A 19 -1.23 6.98 22.64
N GLU A 20 -0.81 7.71 23.69
CA GLU A 20 0.33 7.31 24.56
C GLU A 20 -0.09 6.44 25.76
N THR A 21 -0.87 5.39 25.53
CA THR A 21 -1.00 4.32 26.56
C THR A 21 -0.94 2.96 25.88
N VAL A 22 0.28 2.46 25.65
CA VAL A 22 0.48 1.07 25.23
C VAL A 22 0.68 0.21 26.48
N SER A 23 -0.23 -0.73 26.69
CA SER A 23 -0.12 -1.80 27.66
C SER A 23 0.95 -2.81 27.21
N GLU A 24 1.92 -3.10 28.07
CA GLU A 24 2.86 -4.22 27.89
C GLU A 24 2.10 -5.56 27.98
N SER A 25 2.10 -6.34 26.87
CA SER A 25 1.67 -7.75 26.91
C SER A 25 2.42 -8.60 25.88
N ASP A 26 3.14 -9.58 26.40
CA ASP A 26 3.61 -10.89 25.90
C ASP A 26 4.24 -11.08 24.48
N PRO A 27 5.31 -11.94 24.33
CA PRO A 27 6.20 -12.02 23.18
C PRO A 27 5.71 -12.95 22.06
N MET A 28 4.48 -12.85 21.66
CA MET A 28 3.95 -13.24 20.35
C MET A 28 3.26 -12.00 19.78
N THR A 29 4.02 -11.07 19.22
CA THR A 29 3.49 -9.83 18.66
C THR A 29 2.57 -10.13 17.48
N GLU A 30 1.34 -10.50 17.74
CA GLU A 30 0.25 -10.31 16.81
C GLU A 30 0.02 -8.80 16.73
N PHE A 31 0.37 -8.20 15.61
CA PHE A 31 0.08 -6.79 15.35
C PHE A 31 -1.44 -6.66 15.21
N GLU A 32 -2.10 -6.14 16.25
CA GLU A 32 -3.55 -6.03 16.31
C GLU A 32 -4.12 -5.28 15.08
N GLY A 33 -5.11 -5.86 14.43
CA GLY A 33 -5.74 -5.30 13.23
C GLY A 33 -4.96 -5.52 11.91
N VAL A 34 -3.74 -6.06 11.95
CA VAL A 34 -2.97 -6.40 10.75
C VAL A 34 -3.32 -7.80 10.27
N VAL A 35 -3.51 -7.97 8.97
CA VAL A 35 -3.72 -9.29 8.36
C VAL A 35 -2.57 -10.22 8.74
N PRO A 36 -2.82 -11.45 9.21
CA PRO A 36 -1.79 -12.35 9.76
C PRO A 36 -0.56 -12.57 8.86
N ALA A 37 -0.76 -12.68 7.55
CA ALA A 37 0.34 -12.84 6.60
C ALA A 37 1.30 -11.63 6.60
N LEU A 38 0.76 -10.40 6.72
CA LEU A 38 1.55 -9.18 6.82
C LEU A 38 2.21 -9.07 8.20
N GLY A 39 1.50 -9.46 9.27
CA GLY A 39 2.06 -9.52 10.62
C GLY A 39 3.29 -10.42 10.70
N GLN A 40 3.24 -11.60 10.08
CA GLN A 40 4.40 -12.49 9.96
C GLN A 40 5.56 -11.87 9.17
N ALA A 41 5.27 -11.15 8.08
CA ALA A 41 6.28 -10.44 7.30
C ALA A 41 6.94 -9.31 8.11
N LEU A 42 6.17 -8.57 8.91
CA LEU A 42 6.67 -7.56 9.84
C LEU A 42 7.60 -8.18 10.89
N THR A 43 7.18 -9.27 11.54
CA THR A 43 7.99 -9.99 12.54
C THR A 43 9.30 -10.48 11.93
N LYS A 44 9.26 -11.03 10.71
CA LYS A 44 10.46 -11.46 9.97
C LYS A 44 11.44 -10.32 9.67
N ARG A 45 10.94 -9.09 9.62
CA ARG A 45 11.70 -7.84 9.46
C ARG A 45 12.05 -7.18 10.81
N GLU A 46 11.91 -7.93 11.91
CA GLU A 46 12.27 -7.49 13.26
C GLU A 46 11.44 -6.28 13.75
N TYR A 47 10.24 -6.07 13.18
CA TYR A 47 9.30 -5.12 13.76
C TYR A 47 8.80 -5.67 15.09
N THR A 48 8.94 -4.90 16.14
CA THR A 48 8.44 -5.22 17.48
C THR A 48 7.17 -4.43 17.80
N VAL A 49 7.06 -3.23 17.23
CA VAL A 49 5.90 -2.33 17.38
C VAL A 49 5.63 -1.62 16.06
N LEU A 50 4.38 -1.27 15.84
CA LEU A 50 3.99 -0.40 14.73
C LEU A 50 4.30 1.06 15.05
N THR A 51 4.71 1.81 14.02
CA THR A 51 4.87 3.26 14.17
C THR A 51 3.52 3.95 14.36
N PRO A 52 3.48 5.19 14.89
CA PRO A 52 2.22 5.92 15.08
C PRO A 52 1.36 6.01 13.80
N VAL A 53 1.97 6.22 12.62
CA VAL A 53 1.22 6.28 11.37
C VAL A 53 0.68 4.91 10.95
N GLN A 54 1.39 3.82 11.24
CA GLN A 54 0.92 2.46 10.96
C GLN A 54 -0.24 2.06 11.88
N ASN A 55 -0.20 2.43 13.15
CA ASN A 55 -1.32 2.24 14.08
C ASN A 55 -2.53 3.09 13.67
N ALA A 56 -2.30 4.34 13.24
CA ALA A 56 -3.39 5.25 12.88
C ALA A 56 -4.25 4.73 11.73
N VAL A 57 -3.67 4.07 10.74
CA VAL A 57 -4.43 3.53 9.59
C VAL A 57 -5.25 2.28 9.94
N LEU A 58 -5.01 1.68 11.11
CA LEU A 58 -5.76 0.54 11.64
C LEU A 58 -6.93 0.97 12.55
N ALA A 59 -7.11 2.27 12.77
CA ALA A 59 -8.16 2.77 13.67
C ALA A 59 -9.56 2.30 13.21
N PRO A 60 -10.41 1.88 14.16
CA PRO A 60 -11.77 1.47 13.85
C PRO A 60 -12.53 2.55 13.07
N GLY A 61 -13.26 2.14 12.02
CA GLY A 61 -14.06 3.05 11.17
C GLY A 61 -13.30 3.68 10.00
N LEU A 62 -12.02 3.38 9.80
CA LEU A 62 -11.27 3.79 8.61
C LEU A 62 -11.31 2.75 7.47
N MET A 63 -11.77 1.54 7.75
CA MET A 63 -11.95 0.52 6.72
C MET A 63 -12.98 0.99 5.68
N GLU A 64 -12.69 0.71 4.40
CA GLU A 64 -13.55 1.08 3.26
C GLU A 64 -13.71 2.59 3.05
N ARG A 65 -12.82 3.41 3.61
CA ARG A 65 -12.80 4.87 3.41
C ARG A 65 -11.57 5.32 2.64
N ASP A 66 -11.71 6.42 1.91
CA ASP A 66 -10.56 7.12 1.35
C ASP A 66 -9.80 7.80 2.49
N LEU A 67 -8.47 7.62 2.50
CA LEU A 67 -7.61 8.14 3.57
C LEU A 67 -6.63 9.18 3.02
N LEU A 68 -6.53 10.31 3.71
CA LEU A 68 -5.46 11.27 3.53
C LEU A 68 -4.51 11.18 4.73
N VAL A 69 -3.29 10.66 4.51
CA VAL A 69 -2.31 10.44 5.57
C VAL A 69 -1.18 11.44 5.47
N SER A 70 -1.02 12.29 6.48
CA SER A 70 0.10 13.21 6.60
C SER A 70 1.08 12.71 7.67
N ALA A 71 2.32 12.44 7.28
CA ALA A 71 3.37 12.01 8.19
C ALA A 71 4.75 12.36 7.63
N GLN A 72 5.74 12.50 8.50
CA GLN A 72 7.11 12.83 8.10
C GLN A 72 7.74 11.76 7.21
N THR A 73 8.75 12.12 6.43
CA THR A 73 9.57 11.17 5.69
C THR A 73 10.27 10.22 6.68
N GLY A 74 10.30 8.93 6.34
CA GLY A 74 10.89 7.90 7.22
C GLY A 74 9.97 7.41 8.36
N SER A 75 8.73 7.90 8.47
CA SER A 75 7.77 7.45 9.49
C SER A 75 7.17 6.05 9.24
N GLY A 76 7.46 5.42 8.09
CA GLY A 76 6.90 4.14 7.71
C GLY A 76 5.57 4.21 6.95
N LYS A 77 5.31 5.34 6.24
CA LYS A 77 4.09 5.52 5.43
C LYS A 77 3.83 4.40 4.43
N THR A 78 4.87 3.94 3.73
CA THR A 78 4.74 2.87 2.74
C THR A 78 4.18 1.59 3.34
N VAL A 79 4.70 1.20 4.50
CA VAL A 79 4.18 0.06 5.26
C VAL A 79 2.76 0.35 5.77
N ALA A 80 2.49 1.57 6.22
CA ALA A 80 1.17 1.97 6.71
C ALA A 80 0.10 1.81 5.62
N PHE A 81 0.29 2.38 4.42
CA PHE A 81 -0.71 2.18 3.37
C PHE A 81 -0.74 0.72 2.88
N GLY A 82 0.38 0.01 2.89
CA GLY A 82 0.39 -1.43 2.60
C GLY A 82 -0.49 -2.22 3.58
N ILE A 83 -0.42 -1.93 4.87
CA ILE A 83 -1.28 -2.54 5.89
C ILE A 83 -2.75 -2.16 5.66
N ALA A 84 -3.03 -0.87 5.42
CA ALA A 84 -4.39 -0.37 5.22
C ALA A 84 -5.09 -0.99 4.00
N LEU A 85 -4.35 -1.29 2.94
CA LEU A 85 -4.89 -1.89 1.72
C LEU A 85 -5.17 -3.39 1.85
N ALA A 86 -4.50 -4.09 2.75
CA ALA A 86 -4.52 -5.55 2.82
C ALA A 86 -5.95 -6.14 2.94
N PRO A 87 -6.86 -5.61 3.78
CA PRO A 87 -8.23 -6.12 3.87
C PRO A 87 -9.03 -6.00 2.56
N THR A 88 -8.78 -4.96 1.77
CA THR A 88 -9.44 -4.72 0.47
C THR A 88 -8.89 -5.62 -0.63
N LEU A 89 -7.60 -5.97 -0.55
CA LEU A 89 -6.89 -6.69 -1.62
C LEU A 89 -6.86 -8.20 -1.44
N LEU A 90 -6.87 -8.67 -0.20
CA LEU A 90 -6.71 -10.08 0.14
C LEU A 90 -8.05 -10.74 0.43
N ASN A 91 -8.13 -12.04 0.15
CA ASN A 91 -9.28 -12.84 0.53
C ASN A 91 -9.21 -13.27 2.02
N ASP A 92 -10.22 -13.97 2.51
CA ASP A 92 -10.32 -14.45 3.90
C ASP A 92 -9.14 -15.34 4.35
N LYS A 93 -8.38 -15.89 3.40
CA LYS A 93 -7.16 -16.68 3.68
C LYS A 93 -5.90 -15.81 3.73
N GLY A 94 -6.02 -14.48 3.62
CA GLY A 94 -4.90 -13.55 3.58
C GLY A 94 -4.05 -13.65 2.31
N ARG A 95 -4.65 -14.05 1.17
CA ARG A 95 -3.95 -14.24 -0.10
C ARG A 95 -4.62 -13.47 -1.23
N PHE A 96 -3.83 -13.09 -2.22
CA PHE A 96 -4.38 -12.60 -3.48
C PHE A 96 -5.10 -13.73 -4.22
N GLU A 97 -6.22 -13.39 -4.81
CA GLU A 97 -6.85 -14.22 -5.84
C GLU A 97 -6.08 -14.06 -7.15
N HIS A 98 -6.05 -15.13 -7.96
CA HIS A 98 -5.43 -15.07 -9.27
C HIS A 98 -6.23 -14.10 -10.14
N SER A 99 -5.64 -12.96 -10.48
CA SER A 99 -6.24 -12.03 -11.45
C SER A 99 -5.25 -11.70 -12.55
N GLY A 100 -5.72 -11.58 -13.78
CA GLY A 100 -4.92 -11.09 -14.89
C GLY A 100 -4.64 -9.58 -14.80
N ALA A 101 -5.58 -8.82 -14.21
CA ALA A 101 -5.50 -7.37 -14.03
C ALA A 101 -5.14 -7.00 -12.58
N PRO A 102 -4.37 -5.92 -12.35
CA PRO A 102 -4.01 -5.49 -11.01
C PRO A 102 -5.21 -5.01 -10.19
N THR A 103 -5.16 -5.31 -8.91
CA THR A 103 -6.17 -4.86 -7.94
C THR A 103 -5.75 -3.60 -7.19
N ALA A 104 -4.46 -3.26 -7.20
CA ALA A 104 -3.96 -2.03 -6.60
C ALA A 104 -2.93 -1.32 -7.50
N LEU A 105 -2.94 0.01 -7.42
CA LEU A 105 -2.01 0.89 -8.11
C LEU A 105 -1.39 1.85 -7.11
N ALA A 106 -0.05 1.88 -7.03
CA ALA A 106 0.68 2.88 -6.27
C ALA A 106 1.43 3.82 -7.20
N VAL A 107 1.16 5.11 -7.08
CA VAL A 107 1.72 6.17 -7.91
C VAL A 107 2.73 6.96 -7.09
N ALA A 108 3.96 7.02 -7.55
CA ALA A 108 5.01 7.81 -6.91
C ALA A 108 5.60 8.82 -7.91
N PRO A 109 6.00 10.02 -7.45
CA PRO A 109 6.40 11.12 -8.33
C PRO A 109 7.71 10.85 -9.07
N THR A 110 8.61 10.04 -8.51
CA THR A 110 9.90 9.74 -9.11
C THR A 110 10.11 8.24 -9.28
N ARG A 111 11.01 7.87 -10.19
CA ARG A 111 11.43 6.50 -10.43
C ARG A 111 12.01 5.84 -9.17
N GLU A 112 12.87 6.56 -8.47
CA GLU A 112 13.58 6.09 -7.29
C GLU A 112 12.58 5.76 -6.18
N LEU A 113 11.62 6.65 -5.93
CA LEU A 113 10.58 6.44 -4.94
C LEU A 113 9.65 5.29 -5.36
N ALA A 114 9.22 5.20 -6.62
CA ALA A 114 8.42 4.09 -7.10
C ALA A 114 9.10 2.73 -6.89
N LEU A 115 10.40 2.64 -7.17
CA LEU A 115 11.17 1.42 -6.95
C LEU A 115 11.38 1.12 -5.45
N GLN A 116 11.47 2.14 -4.60
CA GLN A 116 11.49 1.98 -3.14
C GLN A 116 10.15 1.44 -2.65
N VAL A 117 9.04 2.07 -3.02
CA VAL A 117 7.69 1.62 -2.69
C VAL A 117 7.47 0.17 -3.12
N LYS A 118 7.88 -0.18 -4.34
CA LYS A 118 7.79 -1.57 -4.82
C LYS A 118 8.53 -2.55 -3.89
N ARG A 119 9.78 -2.25 -3.53
CA ARG A 119 10.57 -3.12 -2.63
C ARG A 119 9.93 -3.27 -1.26
N GLU A 120 9.38 -2.19 -0.71
CA GLU A 120 8.67 -2.22 0.57
C GLU A 120 7.42 -3.10 0.49
N LEU A 121 6.62 -2.97 -0.55
CA LEU A 121 5.44 -3.80 -0.74
C LEU A 121 5.80 -5.26 -1.07
N GLU A 122 6.90 -5.53 -1.79
CA GLU A 122 7.33 -6.90 -2.11
C GLU A 122 7.59 -7.73 -0.84
N TRP A 123 8.32 -7.19 0.13
CA TRP A 123 8.56 -7.94 1.35
C TRP A 123 7.34 -7.97 2.27
N LEU A 124 6.56 -6.88 2.33
CA LEU A 124 5.37 -6.84 3.18
C LEU A 124 4.32 -7.87 2.74
N TYR A 125 4.16 -8.06 1.44
CA TYR A 125 3.20 -8.99 0.85
C TYR A 125 3.81 -10.35 0.45
N GLU A 126 5.06 -10.66 0.84
CA GLU A 126 5.77 -11.88 0.40
C GLU A 126 5.03 -13.18 0.72
N LEU A 127 4.28 -13.22 1.84
CA LEU A 127 3.55 -14.40 2.29
C LEU A 127 2.12 -14.50 1.74
N THR A 128 1.68 -13.51 0.96
CA THR A 128 0.31 -13.45 0.40
C THR A 128 0.20 -14.04 -1.01
N GLY A 129 1.32 -14.39 -1.63
CA GLY A 129 1.37 -14.79 -3.03
C GLY A 129 1.27 -13.63 -4.02
N ALA A 130 1.51 -12.40 -3.55
CA ALA A 130 1.46 -11.20 -4.39
C ALA A 130 2.49 -11.23 -5.53
N SER A 131 2.05 -10.82 -6.72
CA SER A 131 2.92 -10.47 -7.85
C SER A 131 2.93 -8.95 -8.03
N LEU A 132 4.12 -8.34 -8.00
CA LEU A 132 4.28 -6.90 -8.16
C LEU A 132 5.02 -6.55 -9.45
N ALA A 133 4.51 -5.55 -10.17
CA ALA A 133 5.19 -4.98 -11.34
C ALA A 133 5.51 -3.50 -11.11
N SER A 134 6.55 -3.00 -11.78
CA SER A 134 6.88 -1.58 -11.81
C SER A 134 6.76 -1.01 -13.21
N CYS A 135 6.20 0.20 -13.32
CA CYS A 135 6.08 0.98 -14.54
C CYS A 135 6.73 2.35 -14.31
N VAL A 136 8.03 2.47 -14.65
CA VAL A 136 8.83 3.67 -14.36
C VAL A 136 9.61 4.12 -15.59
N GLY A 137 9.69 5.43 -15.81
CA GLY A 137 10.45 5.99 -16.91
C GLY A 137 11.91 5.56 -16.93
N GLY A 138 12.51 5.45 -18.11
CA GLY A 138 13.91 5.05 -18.28
C GLY A 138 14.18 3.55 -18.22
N MET A 139 13.17 2.72 -18.01
CA MET A 139 13.23 1.27 -18.20
C MET A 139 12.64 0.86 -19.54
N ASP A 140 13.02 -0.35 -20.00
CA ASP A 140 12.48 -0.89 -21.25
C ASP A 140 10.98 -1.20 -21.13
N MET A 141 10.17 -0.51 -21.91
CA MET A 141 8.72 -0.66 -21.93
C MET A 141 8.26 -2.08 -22.29
N ARG A 142 9.05 -2.82 -23.10
CA ARG A 142 8.72 -4.20 -23.47
C ARG A 142 8.82 -5.14 -22.27
N THR A 143 9.81 -4.91 -21.42
CA THR A 143 10.00 -5.67 -20.17
C THR A 143 8.86 -5.40 -19.20
N GLU A 144 8.47 -4.13 -19.02
CA GLU A 144 7.32 -3.75 -18.20
C GLU A 144 6.02 -4.37 -18.73
N ARG A 145 5.76 -4.26 -20.03
CA ARG A 145 4.60 -4.87 -20.67
C ARG A 145 4.52 -6.39 -20.42
N ARG A 146 5.64 -7.10 -20.61
CA ARG A 146 5.70 -8.54 -20.32
C ARG A 146 5.43 -8.88 -18.85
N ALA A 147 5.84 -7.99 -17.93
CA ALA A 147 5.54 -8.17 -16.51
C ALA A 147 4.03 -8.00 -16.24
N LEU A 148 3.40 -7.01 -16.87
CA LEU A 148 1.95 -6.81 -16.79
C LEU A 148 1.17 -7.97 -17.44
N GLU A 149 1.59 -8.44 -18.62
CA GLU A 149 0.98 -9.58 -19.32
C GLU A 149 1.04 -10.90 -18.52
N ARG A 150 2.06 -11.10 -17.69
CA ARG A 150 2.15 -12.25 -16.77
C ARG A 150 1.18 -12.17 -15.59
N GLY A 151 0.57 -11.03 -15.41
CA GLY A 151 -0.30 -10.71 -14.29
C GLY A 151 0.47 -10.13 -13.10
N ALA A 152 -0.02 -9.01 -12.57
CA ALA A 152 0.47 -8.38 -11.36
C ALA A 152 -0.72 -7.98 -10.50
N ASN A 153 -0.66 -8.28 -9.20
CA ASN A 153 -1.69 -7.88 -8.26
C ASN A 153 -1.56 -6.40 -7.88
N ILE A 154 -0.33 -5.93 -7.72
CA ILE A 154 -0.01 -4.55 -7.39
C ILE A 154 0.94 -3.99 -8.46
N VAL A 155 0.61 -2.85 -9.01
CA VAL A 155 1.48 -2.11 -9.93
C VAL A 155 1.95 -0.82 -9.26
N VAL A 156 3.26 -0.58 -9.30
CA VAL A 156 3.85 0.65 -8.78
C VAL A 156 4.49 1.42 -9.92
N GLY A 157 4.24 2.71 -10.03
CA GLY A 157 4.84 3.45 -11.13
C GLY A 157 4.81 4.96 -11.01
N THR A 158 5.45 5.60 -11.99
CA THR A 158 5.42 7.06 -12.15
C THR A 158 4.25 7.48 -13.02
N PRO A 159 3.65 8.66 -12.78
CA PRO A 159 2.41 9.08 -13.47
C PRO A 159 2.49 8.98 -15.00
N GLY A 160 3.54 9.51 -15.63
CA GLY A 160 3.70 9.48 -17.09
C GLY A 160 3.81 8.07 -17.65
N ARG A 161 4.58 7.18 -16.99
CA ARG A 161 4.76 5.81 -17.49
C ARG A 161 3.51 4.95 -17.28
N LEU A 162 2.80 5.14 -16.17
CA LEU A 162 1.51 4.48 -15.94
C LEU A 162 0.49 4.90 -16.99
N ARG A 163 0.40 6.20 -17.27
CA ARG A 163 -0.45 6.74 -18.32
C ARG A 163 -0.11 6.11 -19.68
N ASP A 164 1.17 6.03 -20.07
CA ASP A 164 1.60 5.42 -21.33
C ASP A 164 1.11 3.96 -21.44
N HIS A 165 1.19 3.17 -20.37
CA HIS A 165 0.72 1.78 -20.35
C HIS A 165 -0.81 1.68 -20.41
N ILE A 166 -1.55 2.58 -19.78
CA ILE A 166 -3.02 2.64 -19.83
C ILE A 166 -3.46 3.01 -21.24
N GLU A 167 -2.92 4.08 -21.82
CA GLU A 167 -3.28 4.55 -23.18
C GLU A 167 -2.96 3.50 -24.27
N ARG A 168 -1.94 2.69 -24.05
CA ARG A 168 -1.56 1.58 -24.97
C ARG A 168 -2.32 0.28 -24.70
N GLY A 169 -3.19 0.24 -23.69
CA GLY A 169 -3.94 -0.95 -23.31
C GLY A 169 -3.10 -2.09 -22.72
N SER A 170 -1.85 -1.81 -22.30
CA SER A 170 -0.99 -2.81 -21.66
C SER A 170 -1.13 -2.86 -20.14
N LEU A 171 -1.76 -1.87 -19.53
CA LEU A 171 -2.18 -1.87 -18.13
C LEU A 171 -3.71 -1.81 -18.08
N ASP A 172 -4.32 -2.93 -17.77
CA ASP A 172 -5.76 -3.02 -17.55
C ASP A 172 -6.10 -2.55 -16.12
N THR A 173 -6.93 -1.52 -16.02
CA THR A 173 -7.34 -0.93 -14.74
C THR A 173 -8.73 -1.36 -14.28
N SER A 174 -9.37 -2.29 -14.99
CA SER A 174 -10.78 -2.70 -14.75
C SER A 174 -10.99 -3.41 -13.42
N ALA A 175 -9.95 -4.04 -12.86
CA ALA A 175 -10.01 -4.76 -11.58
C ALA A 175 -9.50 -3.95 -10.39
N LEU A 176 -9.14 -2.66 -10.58
CA LEU A 176 -8.61 -1.85 -9.48
C LEU A 176 -9.64 -1.67 -8.37
N LYS A 177 -9.22 -1.99 -7.16
CA LYS A 177 -9.95 -1.78 -5.90
C LYS A 177 -9.36 -0.62 -5.09
N ALA A 178 -8.07 -0.33 -5.28
CA ALA A 178 -7.38 0.71 -4.53
C ALA A 178 -6.31 1.44 -5.36
N VAL A 179 -6.17 2.74 -5.09
CA VAL A 179 -5.11 3.59 -5.66
C VAL A 179 -4.45 4.36 -4.53
N VAL A 180 -3.11 4.37 -4.53
CA VAL A 180 -2.29 5.16 -3.61
C VAL A 180 -1.54 6.24 -4.38
N LEU A 181 -1.53 7.45 -3.86
CA LEU A 181 -0.71 8.57 -4.32
C LEU A 181 0.32 8.88 -3.22
N ASP A 182 1.58 8.45 -3.39
CA ASP A 182 2.66 8.61 -2.41
C ASP A 182 3.55 9.84 -2.72
#